data_f0df00e0311540edead26d87489ebf6f
#
_entry.id   f0df00e0311540edead26d87489ebf6f
#
_cell.length_a   1.000
_cell.length_b   1.000
_cell.length_c   1.000
_cell.angle_alpha   90.00
_cell.angle_beta   90.00
_cell.angle_gamma   90.00
#
_symmetry.space_group_name_H-M   'P 1'
#
loop_
_entity.id
_entity.type
_entity.pdbx_description
1 polymer ?
#
loop_
_entity_poly.entity_id
_entity_poly.type
_entity_poly.pdbx_seq_one_letter_code
_entity_poly.pdbx_strand_id
1 'polypeptide(L)'
;MMNKTIKIIATATAALMMIAGVSACGSDTAGDSDKGRVYYLNLKPEASDQWKALAEEYEKETGIETTVQTAASGTYEQTLKSEIAKDNAPTLFQVSGNVGLARWKKYTADMSDSEPYKQLRDQSTALKGDNGEILGVPFVIESYGLIYNKDLLNKYFQADWSTIKSIDDLVGFKALKTVADEIQEHKDDLGVKGAFTSAGFDSSSDWRFKEQLAGIPLAYELDGVTEQPATIKGTYLPELKQTFDLYLKDSTVSPTELSAKTGNDATSEFALGEGVFYQNGTWAWNDLQKEGVKADMVGTDPNLHGSARRRGKGSGDRFWRRTTGPVNNKVSKADQQATKDFLKWVITSDKGKKAMTDDMGFVT
;
A
#
# COMPACT_ATOMS: atom_id res chain seq x y z
N MET A 1 62.46 -23.00 -17.33
CA MET A 1 63.40 -22.61 -16.24
C MET A 1 62.61 -22.41 -14.99
N MET A 2 62.80 -23.32 -14.21
CA MET A 2 63.14 -23.46 -12.77
C MET A 2 61.93 -23.37 -11.83
N ASN A 3 61.63 -24.57 -11.39
CA ASN A 3 61.21 -25.08 -10.08
C ASN A 3 61.60 -24.24 -8.87
N LYS A 4 60.75 -24.15 -7.87
CA LYS A 4 61.10 -24.49 -6.48
C LYS A 4 59.89 -24.83 -5.61
N THR A 5 59.86 -26.08 -5.26
CA THR A 5 59.12 -26.78 -4.18
C THR A 5 59.75 -26.47 -2.82
N ILE A 6 58.93 -26.26 -1.75
CA ILE A 6 59.36 -26.45 -0.35
C ILE A 6 58.11 -26.87 0.44
N LYS A 7 58.01 -28.01 0.80
CA LYS A 7 58.14 -29.00 1.88
C LYS A 7 57.42 -28.62 3.20
N ILE A 8 56.54 -29.53 3.53
CA ILE A 8 55.80 -29.86 4.75
C ILE A 8 56.77 -30.05 5.96
N ILE A 9 56.34 -29.55 7.13
CA ILE A 9 56.74 -30.13 8.44
C ILE A 9 55.54 -30.21 9.33
N ALA A 10 55.15 -31.46 9.63
CA ALA A 10 54.22 -31.85 10.69
C ALA A 10 55.00 -32.00 12.00
N THR A 11 54.45 -31.52 13.09
CA THR A 11 54.91 -31.92 14.43
C THR A 11 53.67 -32.12 15.32
N ALA A 12 53.43 -33.38 15.63
CA ALA A 12 52.49 -33.83 16.64
C ALA A 12 53.16 -33.75 18.02
N THR A 13 52.41 -33.24 19.00
CA THR A 13 52.74 -33.49 20.41
C THR A 13 51.44 -33.72 21.18
N ALA A 14 51.24 -34.95 21.57
CA ALA A 14 50.19 -35.38 22.49
C ALA A 14 50.65 -35.12 23.95
N ALA A 15 49.76 -34.59 24.77
CA ALA A 15 49.86 -34.67 26.22
C ALA A 15 48.45 -34.82 26.81
N LEU A 16 48.18 -35.99 27.35
CA LEU A 16 47.09 -36.31 28.29
C LEU A 16 47.30 -35.57 29.62
N MET A 17 46.24 -34.96 30.18
CA MET A 17 46.01 -34.87 31.61
C MET A 17 44.52 -34.71 31.92
N MET A 18 43.96 -35.72 32.48
CA MET A 18 43.07 -35.96 33.63
C MET A 18 42.09 -34.84 34.06
N ILE A 19 40.89 -35.20 33.98
CA ILE A 19 39.67 -35.15 34.83
C ILE A 19 39.82 -34.39 36.16
N ALA A 20 39.09 -33.28 36.28
CA ALA A 20 38.46 -32.84 37.51
C ALA A 20 37.07 -32.27 37.16
N GLY A 21 36.03 -32.98 37.57
CA GLY A 21 34.65 -32.54 37.40
C GLY A 21 34.40 -31.28 38.25
N VAL A 22 33.89 -30.27 37.58
CA VAL A 22 33.12 -29.19 38.21
C VAL A 22 31.80 -29.17 37.50
N SER A 23 30.76 -29.59 38.19
CA SER A 23 29.38 -29.34 37.88
C SER A 23 29.19 -27.82 37.87
N ALA A 24 29.41 -27.17 36.75
CA ALA A 24 28.90 -25.82 36.51
C ALA A 24 27.47 -25.98 36.03
N CYS A 25 26.53 -25.57 36.84
CA CYS A 25 25.15 -25.28 36.43
C CYS A 25 25.18 -24.57 35.13
N GLY A 26 24.64 -25.20 34.12
CA GLY A 26 24.26 -24.53 32.90
C GLY A 26 23.25 -23.44 33.28
N SER A 27 23.66 -22.20 33.19
CA SER A 27 22.70 -21.10 33.05
C SER A 27 21.93 -21.37 31.78
N ASP A 28 20.73 -21.87 31.96
CA ASP A 28 19.71 -21.87 30.91
C ASP A 28 19.59 -20.46 30.35
N THR A 29 20.15 -20.23 29.21
CA THR A 29 19.69 -19.20 28.27
C THR A 29 18.43 -19.70 27.59
N ALA A 30 17.50 -20.23 28.36
CA ALA A 30 16.14 -20.57 27.97
C ALA A 30 15.20 -19.41 28.33
N GLY A 31 15.57 -18.18 27.94
CA GLY A 31 14.79 -16.98 28.28
C GLY A 31 14.21 -16.21 27.09
N ASP A 32 14.59 -16.56 25.87
CA ASP A 32 14.21 -15.73 24.70
C ASP A 32 13.36 -16.48 23.64
N SER A 33 13.25 -17.79 23.71
CA SER A 33 12.45 -18.58 22.76
C SER A 33 10.94 -18.59 23.06
N ASP A 34 10.50 -18.04 24.19
CA ASP A 34 9.09 -18.10 24.63
C ASP A 34 8.28 -16.86 24.26
N LYS A 35 8.93 -15.76 23.85
CA LYS A 35 8.25 -14.51 23.52
C LYS A 35 7.76 -14.44 22.07
N GLY A 36 8.26 -15.30 21.21
CA GLY A 36 8.02 -15.23 19.77
C GLY A 36 8.73 -14.05 19.12
N ARG A 37 8.51 -13.88 17.82
CA ARG A 37 9.05 -12.80 17.00
C ARG A 37 7.99 -12.25 16.06
N VAL A 38 8.25 -11.08 15.51
CA VAL A 38 7.45 -10.46 14.44
C VAL A 38 8.31 -10.29 13.20
N TYR A 39 7.87 -10.84 12.08
CA TYR A 39 8.40 -10.53 10.77
C TYR A 39 7.26 -10.07 9.87
N TYR A 40 7.22 -8.76 9.61
CA TYR A 40 6.22 -8.14 8.75
C TYR A 40 6.74 -7.99 7.33
N LEU A 41 6.10 -8.67 6.37
CA LEU A 41 6.34 -8.42 4.95
C LEU A 41 5.40 -7.32 4.46
N ASN A 42 5.94 -6.13 4.30
CA ASN A 42 5.22 -4.93 3.94
C ASN A 42 5.05 -4.79 2.42
N LEU A 43 3.83 -4.50 1.98
CA LEU A 43 3.46 -4.23 0.57
C LEU A 43 3.80 -2.80 0.13
N LYS A 44 4.01 -1.85 1.06
CA LYS A 44 4.00 -0.41 0.83
C LYS A 44 5.41 0.20 0.88
N PRO A 45 6.08 0.35 -0.31
CA PRO A 45 7.42 0.93 -0.37
C PRO A 45 7.47 2.36 0.17
N GLU A 46 6.43 3.15 -0.05
CA GLU A 46 6.31 4.54 0.38
C GLU A 46 6.36 4.74 1.90
N ALA A 47 6.02 3.70 2.67
CA ALA A 47 6.04 3.71 4.14
C ALA A 47 7.14 2.80 4.73
N SER A 48 8.13 2.41 3.94
CA SER A 48 9.16 1.43 4.35
C SER A 48 9.95 1.87 5.59
N ASP A 49 10.41 3.11 5.59
CA ASP A 49 11.27 3.62 6.66
C ASP A 49 10.48 3.84 7.95
N GLN A 50 9.24 4.32 7.83
CA GLN A 50 8.34 4.51 8.95
C GLN A 50 7.97 3.17 9.63
N TRP A 51 7.70 2.14 8.83
CA TRP A 51 7.44 0.80 9.37
C TRP A 51 8.66 0.20 10.07
N LYS A 52 9.88 0.40 9.56
CA LYS A 52 11.11 -0.02 10.23
C LYS A 52 11.32 0.70 11.56
N ALA A 53 11.17 2.02 11.55
CA ALA A 53 11.28 2.80 12.79
C ALA A 53 10.24 2.38 13.84
N LEU A 54 9.01 2.08 13.41
CA LEU A 54 7.95 1.60 14.29
C LEU A 54 8.25 0.22 14.86
N ALA A 55 8.84 -0.67 14.07
CA ALA A 55 9.29 -1.99 14.49
C ALA A 55 10.43 -1.90 15.55
N GLU A 56 11.42 -1.05 15.31
CA GLU A 56 12.52 -0.80 16.26
C GLU A 56 12.00 -0.26 17.60
N GLU A 57 11.01 0.63 17.56
CA GLU A 57 10.40 1.18 18.77
C GLU A 57 9.60 0.12 19.54
N TYR A 58 8.85 -0.74 18.85
CA TYR A 58 8.15 -1.86 19.47
C TYR A 58 9.10 -2.87 20.10
N GLU A 59 10.17 -3.25 19.40
CA GLU A 59 11.20 -4.13 19.91
C GLU A 59 11.87 -3.55 21.17
N LYS A 60 12.21 -2.27 21.14
CA LYS A 60 12.79 -1.57 22.30
C LYS A 60 11.87 -1.57 23.53
N GLU A 61 10.56 -1.43 23.34
CA GLU A 61 9.59 -1.43 24.43
C GLU A 61 9.31 -2.82 24.99
N THR A 62 9.26 -3.84 24.14
CA THR A 62 8.77 -5.17 24.51
C THR A 62 9.86 -6.23 24.63
N GLY A 63 11.00 -5.99 23.99
CA GLY A 63 12.06 -6.99 23.81
C GLY A 63 11.65 -8.13 22.87
N ILE A 64 10.61 -7.94 22.04
CA ILE A 64 10.20 -8.89 20.99
C ILE A 64 10.93 -8.53 19.71
N GLU A 65 11.74 -9.44 19.17
CA GLU A 65 12.42 -9.25 17.89
C GLU A 65 11.39 -8.91 16.81
N THR A 66 11.57 -7.75 16.17
CA THR A 66 10.59 -7.22 15.23
C THR A 66 11.27 -6.69 13.98
N THR A 67 11.07 -7.37 12.86
CA THR A 67 11.65 -7.01 11.57
C THR A 67 10.59 -6.64 10.55
N VAL A 68 10.89 -5.68 9.69
CA VAL A 68 10.05 -5.31 8.55
C VAL A 68 10.87 -5.39 7.27
N GLN A 69 10.42 -6.23 6.36
CA GLN A 69 10.93 -6.26 4.99
C GLN A 69 9.87 -5.68 4.06
N THR A 70 10.26 -4.75 3.21
CA THR A 70 9.36 -4.14 2.23
C THR A 70 9.65 -4.70 0.84
N ALA A 71 8.63 -5.20 0.17
CA ALA A 71 8.73 -5.63 -1.22
C ALA A 71 8.82 -4.40 -2.15
N ALA A 72 9.60 -4.52 -3.22
CA ALA A 72 9.63 -3.50 -4.26
C ALA A 72 8.26 -3.37 -4.95
N SER A 73 7.99 -2.18 -5.48
CA SER A 73 6.73 -1.92 -6.21
C SER A 73 6.49 -2.95 -7.31
N GLY A 74 5.27 -3.47 -7.39
CA GLY A 74 4.88 -4.48 -8.38
C GLY A 74 5.39 -5.91 -8.14
N THR A 75 6.22 -6.16 -7.11
CA THR A 75 6.83 -7.49 -6.89
C THR A 75 6.30 -8.25 -5.67
N TYR A 76 5.35 -7.68 -4.95
CA TYR A 76 4.92 -8.21 -3.64
C TYR A 76 4.47 -9.67 -3.67
N GLU A 77 3.63 -10.06 -4.62
CA GLU A 77 3.12 -11.44 -4.73
C GLU A 77 4.24 -12.46 -4.94
N GLN A 78 5.26 -12.11 -5.75
CA GLN A 78 6.43 -12.96 -5.96
C GLN A 78 7.30 -13.04 -4.70
N THR A 79 7.51 -11.89 -4.05
CA THR A 79 8.25 -11.80 -2.80
C THR A 79 7.57 -12.62 -1.71
N LEU A 80 6.26 -12.45 -1.51
CA LEU A 80 5.50 -13.23 -0.54
C LEU A 80 5.57 -14.72 -0.81
N LYS A 81 5.46 -15.14 -2.07
CA LYS A 81 5.59 -16.55 -2.45
C LYS A 81 6.96 -17.13 -2.10
N SER A 82 8.01 -16.35 -2.25
CA SER A 82 9.37 -16.76 -1.88
C SER A 82 9.59 -16.79 -0.37
N GLU A 83 9.15 -15.73 0.32
CA GLU A 83 9.39 -15.56 1.75
C GLU A 83 8.57 -16.54 2.61
N ILE A 84 7.31 -16.79 2.25
CA ILE A 84 6.41 -17.65 3.05
C ILE A 84 6.80 -19.14 3.03
N ALA A 85 7.67 -19.52 2.09
CA ALA A 85 8.19 -20.88 1.97
C ALA A 85 9.48 -21.12 2.77
N LYS A 86 10.05 -20.09 3.38
CA LYS A 86 11.29 -20.18 4.18
C LYS A 86 11.02 -20.65 5.60
N ASP A 87 12.04 -21.18 6.26
CA ASP A 87 11.96 -21.52 7.69
C ASP A 87 11.70 -20.26 8.53
N ASN A 88 12.33 -19.13 8.16
CA ASN A 88 12.08 -17.81 8.75
C ASN A 88 11.02 -17.06 7.95
N ALA A 89 9.82 -17.63 7.83
CA ALA A 89 8.73 -17.03 7.07
C ALA A 89 8.15 -15.79 7.76
N PRO A 90 7.55 -14.84 6.99
CA PRO A 90 6.80 -13.73 7.57
C PRO A 90 5.71 -14.22 8.52
N THR A 91 5.62 -13.59 9.69
CA THR A 91 4.55 -13.84 10.67
C THR A 91 3.31 -13.00 10.38
N LEU A 92 3.53 -11.82 9.80
CA LEU A 92 2.53 -10.89 9.29
C LEU A 92 2.77 -10.63 7.81
N PHE A 93 1.73 -10.71 7.00
CA PHE A 93 1.77 -10.34 5.59
C PHE A 93 0.47 -9.64 5.17
N GLN A 94 0.40 -9.11 3.96
CA GLN A 94 -0.76 -8.36 3.49
C GLN A 94 -1.47 -9.08 2.36
N VAL A 95 -2.78 -8.95 2.30
CA VAL A 95 -3.62 -9.45 1.20
C VAL A 95 -4.59 -8.37 0.72
N SER A 96 -4.85 -8.35 -0.59
CA SER A 96 -5.79 -7.44 -1.21
C SER A 96 -7.17 -8.09 -1.28
N GLY A 97 -8.00 -7.85 -0.27
CA GLY A 97 -9.38 -8.31 -0.20
C GLY A 97 -9.57 -9.82 -0.33
N ASN A 98 -10.77 -10.24 -0.70
CA ASN A 98 -11.13 -11.66 -0.82
C ASN A 98 -10.34 -12.40 -1.90
N VAL A 99 -9.96 -11.74 -2.99
CA VAL A 99 -9.15 -12.36 -4.06
C VAL A 99 -7.75 -12.68 -3.56
N GLY A 100 -7.12 -11.77 -2.82
CA GLY A 100 -5.84 -12.01 -2.17
C GLY A 100 -5.96 -13.11 -1.11
N LEU A 101 -7.00 -13.05 -0.27
CA LEU A 101 -7.26 -14.09 0.73
C LEU A 101 -7.40 -15.48 0.08
N ALA A 102 -8.15 -15.62 -1.00
CA ALA A 102 -8.35 -16.90 -1.67
C ALA A 102 -7.02 -17.58 -2.10
N ARG A 103 -6.02 -16.79 -2.49
CA ARG A 103 -4.67 -17.29 -2.85
C ARG A 103 -3.87 -17.76 -1.63
N TRP A 104 -4.00 -17.05 -0.51
CA TRP A 104 -3.14 -17.20 0.65
C TRP A 104 -3.82 -17.83 1.86
N LYS A 105 -5.12 -18.18 1.77
CA LYS A 105 -5.96 -18.71 2.85
C LYS A 105 -5.31 -19.83 3.64
N LYS A 106 -4.57 -20.74 3.00
CA LYS A 106 -3.89 -21.87 3.65
C LYS A 106 -2.79 -21.46 4.64
N TYR A 107 -2.34 -20.20 4.56
CA TYR A 107 -1.32 -19.63 5.44
C TYR A 107 -1.89 -18.70 6.50
N THR A 108 -3.19 -18.52 6.59
CA THR A 108 -3.81 -17.57 7.50
C THR A 108 -4.27 -18.25 8.80
N ALA A 109 -3.96 -17.63 9.93
CA ALA A 109 -4.45 -18.02 11.25
C ALA A 109 -5.79 -17.35 11.54
N ASP A 110 -6.60 -17.98 12.38
CA ASP A 110 -7.80 -17.36 12.93
C ASP A 110 -7.44 -16.24 13.90
N MET A 111 -8.02 -15.07 13.70
CA MET A 111 -7.85 -13.87 14.51
C MET A 111 -9.13 -13.46 15.26
N SER A 112 -10.12 -14.33 15.34
CA SER A 112 -11.42 -14.05 15.98
C SER A 112 -11.31 -13.62 17.44
N ASP A 113 -10.28 -14.11 18.13
CA ASP A 113 -9.96 -13.79 19.52
C ASP A 113 -9.06 -12.56 19.71
N SER A 114 -8.52 -12.02 18.61
CA SER A 114 -7.51 -10.96 18.65
C SER A 114 -8.09 -9.59 19.02
N GLU A 115 -7.31 -8.78 19.73
CA GLU A 115 -7.68 -7.39 20.03
C GLU A 115 -7.82 -6.52 18.76
N PRO A 116 -6.97 -6.63 17.71
CA PRO A 116 -7.18 -5.92 16.46
C PRO A 116 -8.58 -6.16 15.86
N TYR A 117 -9.09 -7.38 15.90
CA TYR A 117 -10.45 -7.66 15.42
C TYR A 117 -11.52 -7.04 16.31
N LYS A 118 -11.39 -7.14 17.64
CA LYS A 118 -12.36 -6.56 18.60
C LYS A 118 -12.44 -5.04 18.54
N GLN A 119 -11.33 -4.38 18.18
CA GLN A 119 -11.22 -2.92 18.05
C GLN A 119 -11.81 -2.39 16.73
N LEU A 120 -12.13 -3.25 15.76
CA LEU A 120 -12.76 -2.80 14.54
C LEU A 120 -14.09 -2.13 14.81
N ARG A 121 -14.26 -0.92 14.31
CA ARG A 121 -15.52 -0.16 14.37
C ARG A 121 -16.63 -0.88 13.59
N ASP A 122 -16.27 -1.55 12.50
CA ASP A 122 -17.13 -2.39 11.69
C ASP A 122 -16.45 -3.74 11.42
N GLN A 123 -16.85 -4.77 12.15
CA GLN A 123 -16.29 -6.13 12.03
C GLN A 123 -16.64 -6.81 10.70
N SER A 124 -17.61 -6.30 9.93
CA SER A 124 -17.92 -6.83 8.59
C SER A 124 -16.78 -6.58 7.59
N THR A 125 -15.87 -5.68 7.90
CA THR A 125 -14.69 -5.34 7.07
C THR A 125 -13.57 -6.36 7.16
N ALA A 126 -13.57 -7.24 8.16
CA ALA A 126 -12.61 -8.31 8.28
C ALA A 126 -12.82 -9.38 7.20
N LEU A 127 -11.72 -9.97 6.74
CA LEU A 127 -11.78 -11.07 5.78
C LEU A 127 -12.13 -12.37 6.50
N LYS A 128 -13.14 -13.07 5.99
CA LYS A 128 -13.69 -14.28 6.62
C LYS A 128 -13.33 -15.53 5.84
N GLY A 129 -13.10 -16.60 6.56
CA GLY A 129 -13.02 -17.97 6.04
C GLY A 129 -14.41 -18.56 5.78
N ASP A 130 -14.43 -19.77 5.21
CA ASP A 130 -15.68 -20.43 4.81
C ASP A 130 -16.55 -20.85 6.03
N ASN A 131 -15.93 -21.07 7.19
CA ASN A 131 -16.64 -21.44 8.42
C ASN A 131 -16.79 -20.25 9.40
N GLY A 132 -16.54 -19.03 8.92
CA GLY A 132 -16.69 -17.81 9.70
C GLY A 132 -15.44 -17.39 10.49
N GLU A 133 -14.30 -18.08 10.32
CA GLU A 133 -13.02 -17.67 10.91
C GLU A 133 -12.65 -16.26 10.42
N ILE A 134 -11.96 -15.49 11.24
CA ILE A 134 -11.42 -14.18 10.88
C ILE A 134 -9.99 -14.38 10.38
N LEU A 135 -9.79 -14.39 9.08
CA LEU A 135 -8.52 -14.70 8.43
C LEU A 135 -7.68 -13.49 8.06
N GLY A 136 -8.20 -12.29 8.30
CA GLY A 136 -7.43 -11.07 8.11
C GLY A 136 -8.18 -9.87 8.69
N VAL A 137 -7.44 -9.00 9.37
CA VAL A 137 -7.98 -7.79 10.01
C VAL A 137 -7.41 -6.57 9.29
N PRO A 138 -8.26 -5.63 8.82
CA PRO A 138 -7.78 -4.37 8.29
C PRO A 138 -7.17 -3.52 9.41
N PHE A 139 -6.01 -2.93 9.16
CA PHE A 139 -5.31 -2.05 10.09
C PHE A 139 -4.91 -0.71 9.47
N VAL A 140 -5.13 -0.56 8.16
CA VAL A 140 -4.94 0.70 7.43
C VAL A 140 -6.15 0.93 6.54
N ILE A 141 -6.66 2.15 6.54
CA ILE A 141 -7.69 2.63 5.62
C ILE A 141 -7.06 3.70 4.73
N GLU A 142 -7.25 3.57 3.43
CA GLU A 142 -6.77 4.51 2.42
C GLU A 142 -7.90 4.89 1.48
N SER A 143 -7.85 6.09 0.96
CA SER A 143 -8.74 6.51 -0.12
C SER A 143 -7.92 6.88 -1.37
N TYR A 144 -8.55 6.80 -2.51
CA TYR A 144 -7.99 7.27 -3.76
C TYR A 144 -8.96 8.19 -4.49
N GLY A 145 -8.42 8.99 -5.39
CA GLY A 145 -9.17 9.99 -6.12
C GLY A 145 -8.23 10.82 -6.99
N LEU A 146 -8.56 12.08 -7.16
CA LEU A 146 -7.67 13.05 -7.77
C LEU A 146 -7.06 13.94 -6.71
N ILE A 147 -5.73 14.00 -6.69
CA ILE A 147 -4.96 15.01 -6.01
C ILE A 147 -4.82 16.16 -7.03
N TYR A 148 -5.01 17.38 -6.62
CA TYR A 148 -4.89 18.54 -7.51
C TYR A 148 -4.00 19.63 -6.92
N ASN A 149 -3.28 20.32 -7.80
CA ASN A 149 -2.48 21.49 -7.45
C ASN A 149 -3.41 22.71 -7.34
N LYS A 150 -3.55 23.26 -6.12
CA LYS A 150 -4.46 24.38 -5.83
C LYS A 150 -4.11 25.65 -6.59
N ASP A 151 -2.81 25.95 -6.70
CA ASP A 151 -2.37 27.19 -7.35
C ASP A 151 -2.63 27.15 -8.85
N LEU A 152 -2.33 26.03 -9.50
CA LEU A 152 -2.61 25.83 -10.93
C LEU A 152 -4.11 25.81 -11.22
N LEU A 153 -4.89 25.12 -10.37
CA LEU A 153 -6.33 25.06 -10.53
C LEU A 153 -6.99 26.44 -10.28
N ASN A 154 -6.48 27.23 -9.32
CA ASN A 154 -6.91 28.60 -9.11
C ASN A 154 -6.57 29.52 -10.30
N LYS A 155 -5.39 29.37 -10.93
CA LYS A 155 -5.04 30.08 -12.16
C LYS A 155 -6.04 29.74 -13.28
N TYR A 156 -6.38 28.44 -13.43
CA TYR A 156 -7.41 28.02 -14.37
C TYR A 156 -8.76 28.71 -14.09
N PHE A 157 -9.25 28.70 -12.83
CA PHE A 157 -10.53 29.33 -12.49
C PHE A 157 -10.58 30.85 -12.77
N GLN A 158 -9.42 31.52 -12.73
CA GLN A 158 -9.30 32.97 -13.00
C GLN A 158 -9.11 33.28 -14.50
N ALA A 159 -8.81 32.29 -15.34
CA ALA A 159 -8.58 32.49 -16.75
C ALA A 159 -9.90 32.92 -17.49
N ASP A 160 -9.80 33.86 -18.43
CA ASP A 160 -10.98 34.33 -19.17
C ASP A 160 -11.62 33.21 -19.99
N TRP A 161 -10.81 32.28 -20.47
CA TRP A 161 -11.24 31.15 -21.31
C TRP A 161 -11.81 29.96 -20.49
N SER A 162 -11.66 29.90 -19.16
CA SER A 162 -12.18 28.78 -18.37
C SER A 162 -13.70 28.82 -18.24
N THR A 163 -14.34 27.66 -18.36
CA THR A 163 -15.79 27.51 -18.21
C THR A 163 -16.19 27.31 -16.74
N ILE A 164 -15.40 26.53 -16.00
CA ILE A 164 -15.63 26.25 -14.57
C ILE A 164 -14.83 27.25 -13.75
N LYS A 165 -15.46 27.91 -12.78
CA LYS A 165 -14.87 29.04 -12.06
C LYS A 165 -14.54 28.78 -10.60
N SER A 166 -14.91 27.61 -10.08
CA SER A 166 -14.60 27.24 -8.69
C SER A 166 -14.51 25.73 -8.52
N ILE A 167 -13.87 25.30 -7.43
CA ILE A 167 -13.81 23.88 -7.05
C ILE A 167 -15.21 23.31 -6.74
N ASP A 168 -16.12 24.13 -6.24
CA ASP A 168 -17.49 23.73 -5.92
C ASP A 168 -18.31 23.40 -7.17
N ASP A 169 -17.96 23.99 -8.30
CA ASP A 169 -18.58 23.75 -9.62
C ASP A 169 -17.96 22.53 -10.32
N LEU A 170 -16.78 22.08 -9.88
CA LEU A 170 -16.07 20.92 -10.42
C LEU A 170 -16.67 19.62 -9.88
N VAL A 171 -17.89 19.28 -10.33
CA VAL A 171 -18.64 18.12 -9.83
C VAL A 171 -18.94 17.15 -10.94
N GLY A 172 -18.45 15.93 -10.79
CA GLY A 172 -18.71 14.80 -11.68
C GLY A 172 -17.86 14.80 -12.96
N PHE A 173 -17.98 13.72 -13.73
CA PHE A 173 -17.13 13.48 -14.90
C PHE A 173 -17.22 14.57 -15.97
N LYS A 174 -18.42 15.11 -16.24
CA LYS A 174 -18.59 16.13 -17.27
C LYS A 174 -17.80 17.41 -16.95
N ALA A 175 -17.88 17.88 -15.69
CA ALA A 175 -17.13 19.06 -15.27
C ALA A 175 -15.62 18.78 -15.29
N LEU A 176 -15.17 17.61 -14.77
CA LEU A 176 -13.77 17.21 -14.84
C LEU A 176 -13.25 17.16 -16.27
N LYS A 177 -14.03 16.57 -17.21
CA LYS A 177 -13.65 16.52 -18.61
C LYS A 177 -13.53 17.91 -19.22
N THR A 178 -14.48 18.81 -18.95
CA THR A 178 -14.41 20.21 -19.42
C THR A 178 -13.13 20.88 -18.90
N VAL A 179 -12.85 20.79 -17.62
CA VAL A 179 -11.64 21.39 -17.03
C VAL A 179 -10.37 20.79 -17.62
N ALA A 180 -10.30 19.48 -17.78
CA ALA A 180 -9.12 18.82 -18.33
C ALA A 180 -8.88 19.16 -19.81
N ASP A 181 -9.93 19.12 -20.64
CA ASP A 181 -9.84 19.51 -22.06
C ASP A 181 -9.37 20.98 -22.20
N GLU A 182 -9.96 21.91 -21.42
CA GLU A 182 -9.58 23.33 -21.44
C GLU A 182 -8.15 23.56 -20.94
N ILE A 183 -7.73 22.89 -19.87
CA ILE A 183 -6.33 22.94 -19.39
C ILE A 183 -5.40 22.41 -20.47
N GLN A 184 -5.73 21.31 -21.13
CA GLN A 184 -4.89 20.73 -22.17
C GLN A 184 -4.77 21.65 -23.40
N GLU A 185 -5.86 22.29 -23.79
CA GLU A 185 -5.88 23.27 -24.87
C GLU A 185 -5.05 24.52 -24.56
N HIS A 186 -5.09 24.98 -23.28
CA HIS A 186 -4.42 26.18 -22.81
C HIS A 186 -3.21 25.89 -21.89
N LYS A 187 -2.57 24.74 -22.03
CA LYS A 187 -1.49 24.32 -21.16
C LYS A 187 -0.30 25.29 -21.13
N ASP A 188 0.00 25.92 -22.26
CA ASP A 188 1.08 26.89 -22.37
C ASP A 188 0.76 28.17 -21.58
N ASP A 189 -0.50 28.62 -21.57
CA ASP A 189 -0.96 29.78 -20.80
C ASP A 189 -0.87 29.52 -19.27
N LEU A 190 -1.11 28.29 -18.84
CA LEU A 190 -0.98 27.87 -17.44
C LEU A 190 0.46 27.55 -17.04
N GLY A 191 1.34 27.30 -18.01
CA GLY A 191 2.72 26.85 -17.78
C GLY A 191 2.81 25.39 -17.35
N VAL A 192 1.91 24.53 -17.83
CA VAL A 192 1.87 23.09 -17.56
C VAL A 192 2.16 22.27 -18.82
N LYS A 193 2.44 20.97 -18.67
CA LYS A 193 2.60 20.03 -19.79
C LYS A 193 1.29 19.33 -20.16
N GLY A 194 0.36 19.22 -19.20
CA GLY A 194 -0.93 18.60 -19.40
C GLY A 194 -1.84 18.73 -18.19
N ALA A 195 -3.09 18.32 -18.34
CA ALA A 195 -4.04 18.35 -17.24
C ALA A 195 -3.72 17.26 -16.21
N PHE A 196 -3.41 16.04 -16.65
CA PHE A 196 -3.08 14.91 -15.79
C PHE A 196 -1.59 14.55 -15.85
N THR A 197 -1.03 14.12 -14.74
CA THR A 197 0.27 13.44 -14.72
C THR A 197 0.22 12.08 -15.42
N SER A 198 1.38 11.56 -15.83
CA SER A 198 1.52 10.48 -16.82
C SER A 198 1.35 9.05 -16.30
N ALA A 199 1.16 8.82 -14.99
CA ALA A 199 1.17 7.49 -14.41
C ALA A 199 0.00 6.59 -14.84
N GLY A 200 0.23 5.30 -14.90
CA GLY A 200 -0.81 4.29 -14.90
C GLY A 200 -0.75 3.24 -16.00
N PHE A 201 0.22 3.30 -16.91
CA PHE A 201 0.34 2.34 -18.01
C PHE A 201 1.60 1.47 -17.96
N ASP A 202 2.57 1.77 -17.13
CA ASP A 202 3.71 0.90 -16.86
C ASP A 202 3.37 -0.19 -15.83
N SER A 203 4.16 -1.25 -15.77
CA SER A 203 3.90 -2.41 -14.89
C SER A 203 3.93 -2.11 -13.39
N SER A 204 4.54 -1.00 -12.97
CA SER A 204 4.60 -0.59 -11.56
C SER A 204 3.40 0.24 -11.12
N SER A 205 2.66 0.82 -12.06
CA SER A 205 1.59 1.77 -11.79
C SER A 205 0.24 1.44 -12.47
N ASP A 206 0.17 0.39 -13.30
CA ASP A 206 -1.04 0.01 -14.08
C ASP A 206 -2.25 -0.41 -13.21
N TRP A 207 -2.04 -0.70 -11.93
CA TRP A 207 -3.10 -0.93 -10.96
C TRP A 207 -4.06 0.27 -10.82
N ARG A 208 -3.60 1.50 -11.16
CA ARG A 208 -4.46 2.70 -11.17
C ARG A 208 -5.62 2.53 -12.14
N PHE A 209 -5.36 2.01 -13.32
CA PHE A 209 -6.40 1.73 -14.32
C PHE A 209 -7.12 0.41 -14.06
N LYS A 210 -6.40 -0.65 -13.71
CA LYS A 210 -6.95 -1.98 -13.53
C LYS A 210 -7.86 -2.09 -12.31
N GLU A 211 -7.43 -1.54 -11.17
CA GLU A 211 -8.16 -1.70 -9.91
C GLU A 211 -9.04 -0.49 -9.60
N GLN A 212 -8.52 0.73 -9.79
CA GLN A 212 -9.25 1.92 -9.38
C GLN A 212 -10.23 2.37 -10.46
N LEU A 213 -9.78 2.70 -11.65
CA LEU A 213 -10.69 3.22 -12.68
C LEU A 213 -11.62 2.16 -13.24
N ALA A 214 -11.12 0.97 -13.58
CA ALA A 214 -11.97 -0.13 -14.04
C ALA A 214 -12.81 -0.75 -12.92
N GLY A 215 -12.35 -0.65 -11.67
CA GLY A 215 -13.10 -1.11 -10.50
C GLY A 215 -14.39 -0.35 -10.25
N ILE A 216 -14.47 0.95 -10.60
CA ILE A 216 -15.67 1.77 -10.40
C ILE A 216 -16.87 1.25 -11.21
N PRO A 217 -16.79 1.14 -12.55
CA PRO A 217 -17.91 0.64 -13.34
C PRO A 217 -18.28 -0.80 -12.99
N LEU A 218 -17.30 -1.65 -12.66
CA LEU A 218 -17.55 -3.01 -12.20
C LEU A 218 -18.32 -3.03 -10.87
N ALA A 219 -17.95 -2.17 -9.91
CA ALA A 219 -18.67 -2.04 -8.65
C ALA A 219 -20.13 -1.62 -8.84
N TYR A 220 -20.44 -0.78 -9.83
CA TYR A 220 -21.79 -0.42 -10.18
C TYR A 220 -22.56 -1.57 -10.84
N GLU A 221 -21.91 -2.29 -11.76
CA GLU A 221 -22.52 -3.42 -12.44
C GLU A 221 -22.82 -4.57 -11.49
N LEU A 222 -21.97 -4.79 -10.49
CA LEU A 222 -22.09 -5.86 -9.51
C LEU A 222 -22.80 -5.44 -8.21
N ASP A 223 -23.39 -4.25 -8.17
CA ASP A 223 -24.10 -3.77 -6.98
C ASP A 223 -25.29 -4.70 -6.67
N GLY A 224 -25.33 -5.22 -5.44
CA GLY A 224 -26.34 -6.19 -4.99
C GLY A 224 -26.09 -7.64 -5.45
N VAL A 225 -25.01 -7.91 -6.19
CA VAL A 225 -24.62 -9.29 -6.55
C VAL A 225 -23.88 -9.92 -5.37
N THR A 226 -24.40 -11.04 -4.85
CA THR A 226 -23.85 -11.74 -3.67
C THR A 226 -22.92 -12.89 -4.02
N GLU A 227 -22.98 -13.37 -5.26
CA GLU A 227 -22.16 -14.46 -5.75
C GLU A 227 -21.32 -14.02 -6.97
N GLN A 228 -20.20 -14.66 -7.21
CA GLN A 228 -19.38 -14.37 -8.37
C GLN A 228 -20.15 -14.70 -9.66
N PRO A 229 -20.45 -13.72 -10.54
CA PRO A 229 -21.15 -13.98 -11.78
C PRO A 229 -20.24 -14.74 -12.75
N ALA A 230 -20.83 -15.62 -13.56
CA ALA A 230 -20.10 -16.35 -14.60
C ALA A 230 -19.58 -15.43 -15.71
N THR A 231 -20.24 -14.31 -15.93
CA THR A 231 -19.89 -13.32 -16.96
C THR A 231 -20.12 -11.89 -16.45
N ILE A 232 -19.33 -10.96 -16.94
CA ILE A 232 -19.50 -9.52 -16.76
C ILE A 232 -20.19 -8.96 -18.01
N LYS A 233 -21.29 -8.23 -17.85
CA LYS A 233 -22.07 -7.70 -18.98
C LYS A 233 -21.38 -6.53 -19.66
N GLY A 234 -20.54 -5.78 -18.92
CA GLY A 234 -19.87 -4.60 -19.43
C GLY A 234 -20.82 -3.41 -19.61
N THR A 235 -21.83 -3.30 -18.76
CA THR A 235 -22.88 -2.25 -18.82
C THR A 235 -22.29 -0.85 -18.86
N TYR A 236 -21.20 -0.60 -18.14
CA TYR A 236 -20.55 0.71 -18.00
C TYR A 236 -19.23 0.83 -18.77
N LEU A 237 -19.00 -0.01 -19.79
CA LEU A 237 -17.82 0.09 -20.66
C LEU A 237 -17.73 1.41 -21.41
N PRO A 238 -18.85 2.05 -21.89
CA PRO A 238 -18.76 3.38 -22.53
C PRO A 238 -18.22 4.46 -21.58
N GLU A 239 -18.63 4.47 -20.31
CA GLU A 239 -18.16 5.41 -19.30
C GLU A 239 -16.69 5.15 -18.94
N LEU A 240 -16.31 3.87 -18.82
CA LEU A 240 -14.92 3.49 -18.63
C LEU A 240 -14.04 3.99 -19.78
N LYS A 241 -14.48 3.77 -21.02
CA LYS A 241 -13.78 4.26 -22.21
C LYS A 241 -13.59 5.78 -22.18
N GLN A 242 -14.62 6.55 -21.82
CA GLN A 242 -14.53 8.00 -21.72
C GLN A 242 -13.48 8.42 -20.68
N THR A 243 -13.42 7.72 -19.54
CA THR A 243 -12.44 7.97 -18.51
C THR A 243 -11.01 7.66 -19.00
N PHE A 244 -10.82 6.54 -19.69
CA PHE A 244 -9.54 6.21 -20.31
C PHE A 244 -9.12 7.24 -21.36
N ASP A 245 -10.04 7.63 -22.24
CA ASP A 245 -9.79 8.63 -23.30
C ASP A 245 -9.33 9.97 -22.70
N LEU A 246 -9.90 10.36 -21.55
CA LEU A 246 -9.52 11.57 -20.83
C LEU A 246 -8.04 11.51 -20.40
N TYR A 247 -7.64 10.44 -19.70
CA TYR A 247 -6.25 10.27 -19.27
C TYR A 247 -5.27 10.09 -20.43
N LEU A 248 -5.69 9.48 -21.54
CA LEU A 248 -4.84 9.32 -22.72
C LEU A 248 -4.59 10.64 -23.45
N LYS A 249 -5.59 11.53 -23.51
CA LYS A 249 -5.53 12.76 -24.30
C LYS A 249 -4.95 13.94 -23.53
N ASP A 250 -5.27 14.02 -22.24
CA ASP A 250 -5.02 15.22 -21.43
C ASP A 250 -3.87 15.02 -20.44
N SER A 251 -2.95 14.11 -20.78
CA SER A 251 -1.77 13.81 -19.98
C SER A 251 -0.59 14.73 -20.30
N THR A 252 0.37 14.80 -19.39
CA THR A 252 1.65 15.53 -19.55
C THR A 252 2.51 15.02 -20.69
N VAL A 253 2.27 13.79 -21.15
CA VAL A 253 2.97 13.17 -22.30
C VAL A 253 2.00 12.57 -23.31
N SER A 254 2.50 12.28 -24.49
CA SER A 254 1.69 11.66 -25.55
C SER A 254 1.25 10.23 -25.17
N PRO A 255 0.14 9.72 -25.73
CA PRO A 255 -0.33 8.35 -25.46
C PRO A 255 0.72 7.27 -25.71
N THR A 256 1.63 7.46 -26.66
CA THR A 256 2.69 6.51 -27.01
C THR A 256 3.82 6.47 -25.98
N GLU A 257 3.97 7.50 -25.16
CA GLU A 257 5.00 7.60 -24.12
C GLU A 257 4.50 7.13 -22.75
N LEU A 258 3.19 7.06 -22.54
CA LEU A 258 2.59 6.74 -21.24
C LEU A 258 3.05 5.39 -20.68
N SER A 259 3.30 4.38 -21.52
CA SER A 259 3.75 3.06 -21.07
C SER A 259 5.20 3.04 -20.55
N ALA A 260 5.98 4.08 -20.84
CA ALA A 260 7.34 4.25 -20.34
C ALA A 260 7.42 5.10 -19.06
N LYS A 261 6.30 5.71 -18.66
CA LYS A 261 6.22 6.60 -17.50
C LYS A 261 5.82 5.86 -16.24
N THR A 262 6.67 5.89 -15.25
CA THR A 262 6.48 5.22 -13.96
C THR A 262 5.63 6.04 -12.98
N GLY A 263 5.24 5.45 -11.86
CA GLY A 263 4.62 6.18 -10.76
C GLY A 263 5.52 7.30 -10.20
N ASN A 264 6.84 7.09 -10.18
CA ASN A 264 7.80 8.11 -9.73
C ASN A 264 7.87 9.29 -10.69
N ASP A 265 7.84 9.05 -12.03
CA ASP A 265 7.77 10.13 -13.01
C ASP A 265 6.55 11.01 -12.75
N ALA A 266 5.39 10.41 -12.52
CA ALA A 266 4.16 11.15 -12.25
C ALA A 266 4.19 11.93 -10.92
N THR A 267 4.84 11.40 -9.88
CA THR A 267 5.05 12.12 -8.63
C THR A 267 5.90 13.36 -8.85
N SER A 268 7.01 13.22 -9.59
CA SER A 268 7.90 14.34 -9.92
C SER A 268 7.21 15.37 -10.84
N GLU A 269 6.47 14.93 -11.86
CA GLU A 269 5.69 15.83 -12.73
C GLU A 269 4.71 16.68 -11.91
N PHE A 270 4.01 16.06 -10.95
CA PHE A 270 3.09 16.79 -10.07
C PHE A 270 3.81 17.76 -9.15
N ALA A 271 4.89 17.33 -8.51
CA ALA A 271 5.67 18.17 -7.60
C ALA A 271 6.30 19.37 -8.31
N LEU A 272 6.71 19.22 -9.56
CA LEU A 272 7.24 20.29 -10.41
C LEU A 272 6.13 21.20 -10.98
N GLY A 273 4.86 20.88 -10.79
CA GLY A 273 3.73 21.65 -11.35
C GLY A 273 3.56 21.45 -12.86
N GLU A 274 4.01 20.34 -13.40
CA GLU A 274 3.88 20.00 -14.82
C GLU A 274 2.48 19.48 -15.19
N GLY A 275 1.74 18.93 -14.19
CA GLY A 275 0.35 18.50 -14.29
C GLY A 275 -0.51 19.09 -13.18
N VAL A 276 -1.77 19.38 -13.50
CA VAL A 276 -2.73 19.94 -12.54
C VAL A 276 -3.33 18.88 -11.64
N PHE A 277 -3.62 17.71 -12.22
CA PHE A 277 -4.24 16.58 -11.55
C PHE A 277 -3.31 15.37 -11.47
N TYR A 278 -3.28 14.73 -10.31
CA TYR A 278 -2.56 13.49 -10.06
C TYR A 278 -3.52 12.42 -9.55
N GLN A 279 -3.82 11.43 -10.37
CA GLN A 279 -4.63 10.30 -9.95
C GLN A 279 -3.80 9.39 -9.05
N ASN A 280 -4.09 9.43 -7.76
CA ASN A 280 -3.41 8.63 -6.76
C ASN A 280 -4.28 8.54 -5.49
N GLY A 281 -3.71 8.10 -4.36
CA GLY A 281 -4.41 8.01 -3.08
C GLY A 281 -3.65 8.66 -1.95
N THR A 282 -4.18 8.50 -0.74
CA THR A 282 -3.60 9.08 0.49
C THR A 282 -2.16 8.65 0.72
N TRP A 283 -1.77 7.47 0.26
CA TRP A 283 -0.39 6.96 0.32
C TRP A 283 0.64 7.79 -0.46
N ALA A 284 0.21 8.54 -1.48
CA ALA A 284 1.12 9.38 -2.27
C ALA A 284 1.71 10.55 -1.47
N TRP A 285 1.13 10.87 -0.32
CA TRP A 285 1.54 12.03 0.47
C TRP A 285 3.01 11.97 0.89
N ASN A 286 3.48 10.81 1.33
CA ASN A 286 4.88 10.65 1.74
C ASN A 286 5.88 10.94 0.62
N ASP A 287 5.57 10.49 -0.59
CA ASP A 287 6.44 10.74 -1.74
C ASP A 287 6.36 12.19 -2.20
N LEU A 288 5.18 12.79 -2.19
CA LEU A 288 5.00 14.22 -2.49
C LEU A 288 5.75 15.12 -1.48
N GLN A 289 5.75 14.78 -0.19
CA GLN A 289 6.53 15.50 0.82
C GLN A 289 8.03 15.42 0.58
N LYS A 290 8.56 14.26 0.18
CA LYS A 290 9.98 14.08 -0.18
C LYS A 290 10.38 14.96 -1.36
N GLU A 291 9.48 15.18 -2.31
CA GLU A 291 9.64 16.10 -3.45
C GLU A 291 9.39 17.57 -3.09
N GLY A 292 9.14 17.89 -1.81
CA GLY A 292 8.99 19.27 -1.31
C GLY A 292 7.58 19.86 -1.44
N VAL A 293 6.57 19.05 -1.77
CA VAL A 293 5.17 19.50 -1.82
C VAL A 293 4.64 19.74 -0.41
N LYS A 294 3.98 20.89 -0.20
CA LYS A 294 3.37 21.26 1.08
C LYS A 294 1.87 21.01 1.07
N ALA A 295 1.29 20.76 2.25
CA ALA A 295 -0.12 20.41 2.40
C ALA A 295 -1.09 21.53 1.95
N ASP A 296 -0.68 22.79 2.06
CA ASP A 296 -1.46 23.95 1.60
C ASP A 296 -1.51 24.08 0.07
N MET A 297 -0.52 23.49 -0.64
CA MET A 297 -0.43 23.52 -2.11
C MET A 297 -1.38 22.53 -2.78
N VAL A 298 -1.87 21.52 -2.08
CA VAL A 298 -2.64 20.43 -2.67
C VAL A 298 -4.03 20.30 -2.06
N GLY A 299 -4.96 19.81 -2.89
CA GLY A 299 -6.28 19.35 -2.47
C GLY A 299 -6.53 17.93 -2.98
N THR A 300 -7.52 17.26 -2.41
CA THR A 300 -7.94 15.92 -2.82
C THR A 300 -9.45 15.89 -2.99
N ASP A 301 -9.93 15.28 -4.06
CA ASP A 301 -11.37 15.01 -4.21
C ASP A 301 -11.59 13.58 -4.76
N PRO A 302 -12.17 12.70 -3.94
CA PRO A 302 -12.50 11.35 -4.36
C PRO A 302 -13.69 11.31 -5.34
N ASN A 303 -14.47 12.39 -5.45
CA ASN A 303 -15.67 12.43 -6.28
C ASN A 303 -15.41 12.88 -7.73
N LEU A 304 -14.20 13.39 -8.04
CA LEU A 304 -13.86 13.88 -9.38
C LEU A 304 -13.82 12.78 -10.44
N HIS A 305 -13.68 11.50 -10.07
CA HIS A 305 -13.75 10.38 -11.02
C HIS A 305 -15.15 10.08 -11.59
N GLY A 306 -16.09 11.00 -11.43
CA GLY A 306 -17.42 10.86 -12.05
C GLY A 306 -18.37 9.93 -11.33
N SER A 307 -18.04 9.49 -10.14
CA SER A 307 -19.01 8.85 -9.27
C SER A 307 -20.02 9.91 -8.82
N ALA A 308 -21.10 10.05 -9.60
CA ALA A 308 -22.21 10.91 -9.24
C ALA A 308 -22.53 10.77 -7.75
N ARG A 309 -22.70 11.92 -7.07
CA ARG A 309 -23.35 11.96 -5.76
C ARG A 309 -24.71 11.30 -5.85
N ARG A 310 -24.79 9.99 -5.82
CA ARG A 310 -26.00 9.35 -5.35
C ARG A 310 -26.05 9.62 -3.86
N ARG A 311 -26.85 10.58 -3.44
CA ARG A 311 -27.30 10.76 -2.06
C ARG A 311 -28.04 9.49 -1.64
N GLY A 312 -27.29 8.46 -1.25
CA GLY A 312 -27.79 7.19 -0.76
C GLY A 312 -26.77 6.57 0.18
N LYS A 313 -27.22 6.03 1.29
CA LYS A 313 -26.39 5.25 2.23
C LYS A 313 -25.56 4.25 1.41
N GLY A 314 -24.24 4.31 1.49
CA GLY A 314 -23.31 3.31 0.94
C GLY A 314 -22.38 3.74 -0.19
N SER A 315 -22.48 4.98 -0.73
CA SER A 315 -21.59 5.41 -1.83
C SER A 315 -20.17 5.79 -1.39
N GLY A 316 -19.96 6.08 -0.11
CA GLY A 316 -18.66 6.45 0.47
C GLY A 316 -17.66 5.29 0.55
N ASP A 317 -18.14 4.05 0.66
CA ASP A 317 -17.28 2.88 0.89
C ASP A 317 -16.50 2.42 -0.34
N ARG A 318 -16.83 2.87 -1.54
CA ARG A 318 -16.25 2.38 -2.82
C ARG A 318 -14.87 2.95 -3.12
N PHE A 319 -14.50 4.05 -2.48
CA PHE A 319 -13.21 4.72 -2.65
C PHE A 319 -12.21 4.42 -1.53
N TRP A 320 -12.60 3.57 -0.59
CA TRP A 320 -11.76 3.17 0.51
C TRP A 320 -11.08 1.83 0.22
N ARG A 321 -9.78 1.83 0.33
CA ARG A 321 -8.96 0.61 0.28
C ARG A 321 -8.57 0.24 1.71
N ARG A 322 -8.72 -1.02 2.05
CA ARG A 322 -8.30 -1.54 3.35
C ARG A 322 -7.08 -2.42 3.15
N THR A 323 -5.99 -2.08 3.84
CA THR A 323 -4.84 -2.98 3.94
C THR A 323 -5.13 -3.98 5.05
N THR A 324 -5.23 -5.24 4.66
CA THR A 324 -5.59 -6.34 5.57
C THR A 324 -4.39 -7.22 5.83
N GLY A 325 -4.11 -7.49 7.11
CA GLY A 325 -2.98 -8.29 7.56
C GLY A 325 -3.42 -9.64 8.15
N PRO A 326 -3.25 -10.74 7.42
CA PRO A 326 -3.26 -12.07 7.99
C PRO A 326 -2.04 -12.35 8.85
N VAL A 327 -2.24 -13.10 9.92
CA VAL A 327 -1.17 -13.73 10.70
C VAL A 327 -0.89 -15.12 10.10
N ASN A 328 0.38 -15.46 9.92
CA ASN A 328 0.79 -16.74 9.33
C ASN A 328 0.53 -17.91 10.28
N ASN A 329 -0.22 -18.91 9.85
CA ASN A 329 -0.54 -20.10 10.67
C ASN A 329 0.58 -21.17 10.66
N LYS A 330 1.64 -21.00 9.84
CA LYS A 330 2.76 -21.93 9.73
C LYS A 330 3.90 -21.62 10.69
N VAL A 331 3.88 -20.42 11.29
CA VAL A 331 4.84 -20.04 12.34
C VAL A 331 4.40 -20.54 13.71
N SER A 332 5.28 -20.45 14.71
CA SER A 332 5.00 -20.91 16.07
C SER A 332 3.79 -20.19 16.69
N LYS A 333 3.18 -20.77 17.72
CA LYS A 333 2.10 -20.10 18.44
C LYS A 333 2.57 -18.84 19.15
N ALA A 334 3.82 -18.82 19.64
CA ALA A 334 4.44 -17.63 20.22
C ALA A 334 4.58 -16.52 19.15
N ASP A 335 5.04 -16.82 17.93
CA ASP A 335 5.13 -15.85 16.84
C ASP A 335 3.75 -15.31 16.42
N GLN A 336 2.73 -16.19 16.36
CA GLN A 336 1.36 -15.78 16.07
C GLN A 336 0.85 -14.80 17.13
N GLN A 337 1.10 -15.07 18.42
CA GLN A 337 0.66 -14.19 19.50
C GLN A 337 1.44 -12.87 19.47
N ALA A 338 2.77 -12.91 19.36
CA ALA A 338 3.61 -11.72 19.24
C ALA A 338 3.16 -10.81 18.08
N THR A 339 2.75 -11.40 16.96
CA THR A 339 2.22 -10.66 15.80
C THR A 339 0.87 -10.01 16.10
N LYS A 340 -0.04 -10.70 16.79
CA LYS A 340 -1.33 -10.13 17.24
C LYS A 340 -1.10 -8.96 18.22
N ASP A 341 -0.13 -9.10 19.11
CA ASP A 341 0.23 -8.05 20.09
C ASP A 341 0.91 -6.85 19.42
N PHE A 342 1.75 -7.08 18.42
CA PHE A 342 2.31 -6.01 17.58
C PHE A 342 1.20 -5.21 16.86
N LEU A 343 0.27 -5.89 16.19
CA LEU A 343 -0.86 -5.23 15.55
C LEU A 343 -1.71 -4.44 16.55
N LYS A 344 -1.98 -5.00 17.73
CA LYS A 344 -2.66 -4.30 18.82
C LYS A 344 -1.89 -3.02 19.20
N TRP A 345 -0.59 -3.13 19.44
CA TRP A 345 0.24 -2.00 19.83
C TRP A 345 0.24 -0.90 18.78
N VAL A 346 0.35 -1.26 17.49
CA VAL A 346 0.31 -0.31 16.36
C VAL A 346 -0.99 0.51 16.37
N ILE A 347 -2.13 -0.11 16.63
CA ILE A 347 -3.43 0.59 16.54
C ILE A 347 -3.89 1.22 17.86
N THR A 348 -3.26 0.88 18.99
CA THR A 348 -3.74 1.36 20.31
C THR A 348 -2.75 2.28 21.03
N SER A 349 -1.44 2.11 20.82
CA SER A 349 -0.43 2.96 21.48
C SER A 349 -0.40 4.36 20.87
N ASP A 350 0.01 5.36 21.65
CA ASP A 350 0.17 6.72 21.16
C ASP A 350 1.25 6.81 20.05
N LYS A 351 2.33 6.03 20.19
CA LYS A 351 3.40 5.94 19.18
C LYS A 351 2.91 5.31 17.89
N GLY A 352 2.19 4.19 17.99
CA GLY A 352 1.61 3.52 16.84
C GLY A 352 0.63 4.42 16.10
N LYS A 353 -0.31 5.04 16.82
CA LYS A 353 -1.28 5.97 16.25
C LYS A 353 -0.60 7.14 15.56
N LYS A 354 0.38 7.78 16.25
CA LYS A 354 1.13 8.89 15.67
C LYS A 354 1.84 8.48 14.38
N ALA A 355 2.55 7.35 14.39
CA ALA A 355 3.24 6.86 13.20
C ALA A 355 2.25 6.59 12.06
N MET A 356 1.10 5.98 12.36
CA MET A 356 0.08 5.67 11.34
C MET A 356 -0.51 6.95 10.72
N THR A 357 -0.88 7.94 11.55
CA THR A 357 -1.59 9.15 11.08
C THR A 357 -0.64 10.22 10.56
N ASP A 358 0.38 10.59 11.35
CA ASP A 358 1.21 11.75 11.08
C ASP A 358 2.37 11.42 10.14
N ASP A 359 3.00 10.23 10.38
CA ASP A 359 4.23 9.88 9.66
C ASP A 359 3.94 9.08 8.37
N MET A 360 2.87 8.28 8.32
CA MET A 360 2.48 7.46 7.16
C MET A 360 1.26 8.01 6.39
N GLY A 361 0.51 8.96 6.97
CA GLY A 361 -0.69 9.53 6.35
C GLY A 361 -1.86 8.54 6.25
N PHE A 362 -1.90 7.52 7.09
CA PHE A 362 -2.98 6.55 7.10
C PHE A 362 -4.16 7.03 7.96
N VAL A 363 -5.35 6.63 7.56
CA VAL A 363 -6.55 6.78 8.40
C VAL A 363 -6.71 5.51 9.23
N THR A 364 -6.81 5.63 10.54
CA THR A 364 -6.93 4.51 11.48
C THR A 364 -8.33 4.43 12.08
#